data_36869bdeffc0be9a608883405c59d679
#
_entry.id   36869bdeffc0be9a608883405c59d679
#
_cell.length_a   1.000
_cell.length_b   1.000
_cell.length_c   1.000
_cell.angle_alpha   90.00
_cell.angle_beta   90.00
_cell.angle_gamma   90.00
#
_symmetry.space_group_name_H-M   'P 1'
#
loop_
_entity.id
_entity.type
_entity.pdbx_description
1 polymer ?
#
loop_
_entity_poly.entity_id
_entity_poly.type
_entity_poly.pdbx_seq_one_letter_code
_entity_poly.pdbx_strand_id
1 'polypeptide(L)'
;MTLKIKLQAQLLSVFLCILSGCCNSAPKDADIYTIEAPSDTLLFRQAPFEWHISPRFDYSKTLVLKLFLSDSKKLMDERGFRYADSGEQDIVIDFEQAMEIIRRMDALTPGLHKIVYLVGWQYTGHDSKYPAFFEGNETLKRPCDKDALESVRWIMSEAKNYNTTVSLHINLVDVYLDSPLYDEYLREDVLCKDAEGKLYLCSWGNKVCYPAEWEKGMVQKRLDSLCAILPIAEAGTIHVDAFLSYVPGQEPGGPMSLGHNYTHAQDIEAQQNIIKYLDDKGIDVTTEFIQRGADGKAFDGYFPMYYHFSDLGHALSLSASQAACGDASPHFGDHGALLHVFGDNYAFEEVFRGHLKNHYPGDISSAMDEAFEEFKTRFCTSSLLFQYLNTFERKALITDKDRDKNDAIGVFEDGVRTHYKNGKMYVAKDGNILADGSDVFIPAVWLGDGSIVAFSENGYDGKVWSVPAGVKLLRNVKAWTLTTEGKREFTDFEIKGRQITLSLAPGQMVLFSEN
;
A
#
# COMPACT_ATOMS: atom_id res chain seq x y z
N MET A 1 -35.12 7.57 -19.08
CA MET A 1 -35.62 6.29 -19.62
C MET A 1 -35.00 5.18 -18.80
N THR A 2 -35.76 4.66 -17.87
CA THR A 2 -35.28 3.86 -16.73
C THR A 2 -35.14 2.39 -17.15
N LEU A 3 -33.95 1.86 -17.18
CA LEU A 3 -33.72 0.44 -17.45
C LEU A 3 -33.86 -0.34 -16.13
N LYS A 4 -34.99 -1.04 -15.98
CA LYS A 4 -35.22 -2.02 -14.90
C LYS A 4 -34.54 -3.33 -15.26
N ILE A 5 -33.43 -3.66 -14.59
CA ILE A 5 -32.86 -5.01 -14.62
C ILE A 5 -33.62 -5.84 -13.57
N LYS A 6 -34.38 -6.82 -14.04
CA LYS A 6 -34.96 -7.86 -13.19
C LYS A 6 -33.89 -8.87 -12.83
N LEU A 7 -33.46 -8.90 -11.56
CA LEU A 7 -32.68 -10.01 -11.00
C LEU A 7 -33.64 -11.12 -10.57
N GLN A 8 -33.50 -12.32 -11.13
CA GLN A 8 -34.14 -13.52 -10.60
C GLN A 8 -33.40 -13.99 -9.36
N ALA A 9 -34.09 -13.94 -8.22
CA ALA A 9 -33.60 -14.52 -6.98
C ALA A 9 -33.71 -16.06 -7.04
N GLN A 10 -32.58 -16.76 -7.00
CA GLN A 10 -32.54 -18.15 -6.59
C GLN A 10 -32.22 -18.20 -5.09
N LEU A 11 -33.23 -18.60 -4.33
CA LEU A 11 -33.12 -18.90 -2.90
C LEU A 11 -32.18 -20.12 -2.70
N LEU A 12 -31.06 -19.91 -2.04
CA LEU A 12 -30.30 -20.98 -1.41
C LEU A 12 -30.61 -20.96 0.07
N SER A 13 -31.36 -21.95 0.52
CA SER A 13 -31.68 -22.19 1.92
C SER A 13 -30.41 -22.64 2.67
N VAL A 14 -29.93 -21.81 3.59
CA VAL A 14 -28.88 -22.19 4.54
C VAL A 14 -29.56 -22.79 5.78
N PHE A 15 -29.34 -24.08 5.99
CA PHE A 15 -29.77 -24.82 7.16
C PHE A 15 -29.05 -24.31 8.42
N LEU A 16 -29.85 -23.90 9.40
CA LEU A 16 -29.42 -23.55 10.75
C LEU A 16 -29.36 -24.85 11.58
N CYS A 17 -28.18 -25.32 11.97
CA CYS A 17 -28.03 -26.31 13.05
C CYS A 17 -27.79 -25.58 14.36
N ILE A 18 -28.82 -25.56 15.21
CA ILE A 18 -28.70 -25.20 16.62
C ILE A 18 -28.28 -26.46 17.37
N LEU A 19 -27.12 -26.46 17.98
CA LEU A 19 -26.77 -27.40 19.07
C LEU A 19 -26.44 -26.60 20.31
N SER A 20 -27.36 -26.67 21.25
CA SER A 20 -27.22 -26.19 22.61
C SER A 20 -26.34 -27.12 23.43
N GLY A 21 -25.36 -26.57 24.13
CA GLY A 21 -24.53 -27.32 25.11
C GLY A 21 -23.66 -26.39 25.96
N CYS A 22 -24.21 -25.99 27.06
CA CYS A 22 -23.69 -25.55 28.37
C CYS A 22 -22.29 -24.95 28.58
N CYS A 23 -22.36 -23.73 29.11
CA CYS A 23 -21.60 -23.12 30.22
C CYS A 23 -20.13 -22.75 30.05
N ASN A 24 -19.87 -21.48 29.79
CA ASN A 24 -19.29 -20.56 30.78
C ASN A 24 -19.29 -19.14 30.20
N SER A 25 -19.58 -18.18 31.05
CA SER A 25 -19.81 -16.77 30.71
C SER A 25 -18.79 -16.18 29.74
N ALA A 26 -19.13 -16.12 28.45
CA ALA A 26 -18.49 -15.28 27.49
C ALA A 26 -18.86 -13.81 27.75
N PRO A 27 -17.99 -12.84 27.49
CA PRO A 27 -18.31 -11.43 27.62
C PRO A 27 -19.51 -11.04 26.73
N LYS A 28 -20.29 -10.09 27.18
CA LYS A 28 -21.55 -9.62 26.55
C LYS A 28 -21.46 -9.05 25.14
N ASP A 29 -20.29 -9.12 24.50
CA ASP A 29 -20.05 -8.62 23.13
C ASP A 29 -20.21 -9.72 22.05
N ALA A 30 -20.74 -10.89 22.39
CA ALA A 30 -21.01 -11.99 21.45
C ALA A 30 -22.05 -11.64 20.36
N ASP A 31 -22.80 -10.56 20.53
CA ASP A 31 -23.81 -10.09 19.57
C ASP A 31 -23.20 -9.50 18.29
N ILE A 32 -21.90 -9.21 18.26
CA ILE A 32 -21.23 -8.64 17.07
C ILE A 32 -21.15 -9.66 15.92
N TYR A 33 -21.19 -10.97 16.23
CA TYR A 33 -20.96 -12.04 15.26
C TYR A 33 -22.23 -12.79 14.81
N THR A 34 -23.38 -12.51 15.39
CA THR A 34 -24.68 -13.04 14.97
C THR A 34 -25.48 -11.98 14.26
N ILE A 35 -25.25 -11.81 12.94
CA ILE A 35 -25.96 -10.82 12.15
C ILE A 35 -26.91 -11.53 11.20
N GLU A 36 -28.22 -11.24 11.34
CA GLU A 36 -29.19 -11.47 10.28
C GLU A 36 -28.78 -10.62 9.07
N ALA A 37 -28.75 -11.22 7.87
CA ALA A 37 -28.36 -10.52 6.64
C ALA A 37 -29.33 -9.34 6.41
N PRO A 38 -28.87 -8.08 6.46
CA PRO A 38 -29.70 -6.93 6.15
C PRO A 38 -30.00 -6.87 4.65
N SER A 39 -30.99 -6.10 4.28
CA SER A 39 -31.50 -5.96 2.90
C SER A 39 -30.48 -5.40 1.88
N ASP A 40 -29.33 -4.89 2.33
CA ASP A 40 -28.30 -4.22 1.51
C ASP A 40 -26.97 -4.97 1.50
N THR A 41 -27.01 -6.25 1.13
CA THR A 41 -25.80 -7.08 0.96
C THR A 41 -25.29 -6.96 -0.47
N LEU A 42 -24.06 -6.48 -0.65
CA LEU A 42 -23.33 -6.56 -1.92
C LEU A 42 -22.61 -7.90 -1.98
N LEU A 43 -23.04 -8.77 -2.88
CA LEU A 43 -22.37 -10.03 -3.16
C LEU A 43 -21.21 -9.79 -4.14
N PHE A 44 -20.04 -10.30 -3.80
CA PHE A 44 -18.89 -10.27 -4.72
C PHE A 44 -18.89 -11.50 -5.60
N ARG A 45 -18.73 -11.26 -6.90
CA ARG A 45 -18.16 -12.24 -7.82
C ARG A 45 -16.88 -11.61 -8.34
N GLN A 46 -15.75 -12.18 -7.96
CA GLN A 46 -14.54 -11.91 -8.71
C GLN A 46 -14.78 -12.30 -10.16
N ALA A 47 -14.73 -11.30 -11.06
CA ALA A 47 -14.64 -11.60 -12.48
C ALA A 47 -13.30 -12.31 -12.72
N PRO A 48 -13.24 -13.32 -13.62
CA PRO A 48 -11.97 -13.85 -14.09
C PRO A 48 -11.17 -12.67 -14.64
N PHE A 49 -9.96 -12.55 -14.16
CA PHE A 49 -9.08 -11.45 -14.45
C PHE A 49 -7.84 -12.01 -15.17
N GLU A 50 -7.46 -11.37 -16.26
CA GLU A 50 -6.32 -11.78 -17.08
C GLU A 50 -5.14 -10.83 -16.81
N TRP A 51 -3.99 -11.39 -16.43
CA TRP A 51 -2.76 -10.64 -16.33
C TRP A 51 -2.21 -10.31 -17.72
N HIS A 52 -1.92 -9.04 -17.96
CA HIS A 52 -1.22 -8.53 -19.15
C HIS A 52 0.28 -8.33 -18.89
N ILE A 53 0.70 -8.54 -17.64
CA ILE A 53 2.08 -8.52 -17.14
C ILE A 53 2.36 -9.81 -16.36
N SER A 54 3.62 -10.01 -15.96
CA SER A 54 4.05 -11.15 -15.15
C SER A 54 4.54 -10.68 -13.78
N PRO A 55 3.65 -10.49 -12.77
CA PRO A 55 4.04 -9.99 -11.45
C PRO A 55 5.15 -10.84 -10.83
N ARG A 56 6.18 -10.17 -10.30
CA ARG A 56 7.36 -10.81 -9.70
C ARG A 56 7.19 -11.07 -8.22
N PHE A 57 6.29 -10.33 -7.59
CA PHE A 57 6.06 -10.42 -6.15
C PHE A 57 4.62 -10.83 -5.85
N ASP A 58 4.44 -11.56 -4.74
CA ASP A 58 3.13 -11.77 -4.15
C ASP A 58 2.80 -10.56 -3.25
N TYR A 59 2.20 -9.53 -3.83
CA TYR A 59 1.86 -8.30 -3.12
C TYR A 59 0.85 -8.52 -1.98
N SER A 60 0.11 -9.64 -1.98
CA SER A 60 -0.81 -9.99 -0.88
C SER A 60 -0.08 -10.42 0.40
N LYS A 61 1.19 -10.79 0.30
CA LYS A 61 2.04 -11.23 1.42
C LYS A 61 3.28 -10.36 1.61
N THR A 62 3.41 -9.28 0.85
CA THR A 62 4.53 -8.36 0.91
C THR A 62 4.08 -7.07 1.59
N LEU A 63 4.87 -6.57 2.53
CA LEU A 63 4.66 -5.26 3.11
C LEU A 63 5.26 -4.21 2.18
N VAL A 64 4.41 -3.38 1.57
CA VAL A 64 4.85 -2.34 0.63
C VAL A 64 4.67 -0.98 1.27
N LEU A 65 5.73 -0.18 1.27
CA LEU A 65 5.69 1.16 1.86
C LEU A 65 6.59 2.13 1.10
N LYS A 66 6.36 3.42 1.35
CA LYS A 66 7.24 4.51 0.91
C LYS A 66 8.04 5.04 2.11
N LEU A 67 9.30 5.37 1.89
CA LEU A 67 10.08 6.18 2.83
C LEU A 67 10.39 7.54 2.20
N PHE A 68 9.89 8.59 2.84
CA PHE A 68 10.05 9.95 2.40
C PHE A 68 11.38 10.50 2.94
N LEU A 69 12.32 10.74 2.02
CA LEU A 69 13.67 11.21 2.36
C LEU A 69 13.73 12.73 2.41
N SER A 70 13.20 13.37 1.38
CA SER A 70 13.34 14.82 1.21
C SER A 70 12.26 15.38 0.29
N ASP A 71 11.81 16.60 0.57
CA ASP A 71 10.84 17.36 -0.22
C ASP A 71 11.48 18.61 -0.81
N SER A 72 11.45 18.83 -2.12
CA SER A 72 11.98 20.02 -2.72
C SER A 72 11.00 21.19 -2.59
N LYS A 73 11.51 22.38 -2.25
CA LYS A 73 10.70 23.59 -2.20
C LYS A 73 10.45 24.13 -3.59
N LYS A 74 9.18 24.32 -3.93
CA LYS A 74 8.76 24.72 -5.27
C LYS A 74 8.63 26.23 -5.42
N LEU A 75 9.03 26.72 -6.56
CA LEU A 75 8.62 28.03 -7.05
C LEU A 75 7.21 27.91 -7.64
N MET A 76 6.35 28.89 -7.31
CA MET A 76 4.95 28.91 -7.71
C MET A 76 4.63 30.19 -8.45
N ASP A 77 3.73 30.11 -9.43
CA ASP A 77 3.15 31.29 -10.07
C ASP A 77 2.06 31.93 -9.17
N GLU A 78 1.45 33.01 -9.63
CA GLU A 78 0.39 33.73 -8.92
C GLU A 78 -0.89 32.91 -8.63
N ARG A 79 -1.08 31.79 -9.34
CA ARG A 79 -2.16 30.82 -9.14
C ARG A 79 -1.82 29.75 -8.14
N GLY A 80 -0.58 29.71 -7.63
CA GLY A 80 -0.05 28.64 -6.80
C GLY A 80 0.37 27.40 -7.59
N PHE A 81 0.55 27.51 -8.92
CA PHE A 81 1.00 26.40 -9.75
C PHE A 81 2.52 26.29 -9.69
N ARG A 82 2.99 25.09 -9.39
CA ARG A 82 4.42 24.75 -9.28
C ARG A 82 5.02 24.67 -10.68
N TYR A 83 6.15 25.31 -10.91
CA TYR A 83 6.78 25.32 -12.24
C TYR A 83 8.26 24.97 -12.24
N ALA A 84 8.94 25.09 -11.12
CA ALA A 84 10.34 24.74 -10.93
C ALA A 84 10.65 24.51 -9.46
N ASP A 85 11.79 23.95 -9.12
CA ASP A 85 12.24 23.97 -7.72
C ASP A 85 13.07 25.24 -7.40
N SER A 86 13.14 25.59 -6.12
CA SER A 86 13.89 26.74 -5.65
C SER A 86 15.38 26.44 -5.39
N GLY A 87 15.78 25.19 -5.49
CA GLY A 87 17.07 24.68 -5.03
C GLY A 87 17.15 24.41 -3.52
N GLU A 88 16.08 24.71 -2.76
CA GLU A 88 15.96 24.38 -1.35
C GLU A 88 15.15 23.09 -1.14
N GLN A 89 15.40 22.42 -0.01
CA GLN A 89 14.69 21.19 0.35
C GLN A 89 14.47 21.09 1.85
N ASP A 90 13.43 20.35 2.22
CA ASP A 90 13.17 19.93 3.60
C ASP A 90 13.52 18.43 3.72
N ILE A 91 14.59 18.12 4.44
CA ILE A 91 15.06 16.74 4.63
C ILE A 91 14.31 16.13 5.80
N VAL A 92 13.81 14.92 5.61
CA VAL A 92 13.17 14.10 6.64
C VAL A 92 14.19 13.13 7.23
N ILE A 93 14.84 12.35 6.36
CA ILE A 93 15.88 11.37 6.71
C ILE A 93 16.90 11.26 5.56
N ASP A 94 18.12 10.86 5.88
CA ASP A 94 19.14 10.47 4.90
C ASP A 94 19.14 8.96 4.61
N PHE A 95 20.04 8.49 3.75
CA PHE A 95 20.11 7.08 3.35
C PHE A 95 20.53 6.15 4.50
N GLU A 96 21.38 6.61 5.45
CA GLU A 96 21.78 5.80 6.62
C GLU A 96 20.61 5.63 7.59
N GLN A 97 19.85 6.69 7.83
CA GLN A 97 18.64 6.67 8.65
C GLN A 97 17.52 5.82 8.01
N ALA A 98 17.34 5.90 6.68
CA ALA A 98 16.42 5.03 5.96
C ALA A 98 16.80 3.54 6.10
N MET A 99 18.10 3.22 6.06
CA MET A 99 18.57 1.86 6.28
C MET A 99 18.32 1.38 7.71
N GLU A 100 18.50 2.26 8.70
CA GLU A 100 18.19 1.95 10.11
C GLU A 100 16.69 1.67 10.30
N ILE A 101 15.80 2.40 9.64
CA ILE A 101 14.36 2.10 9.62
C ILE A 101 14.12 0.69 9.06
N ILE A 102 14.74 0.34 7.93
CA ILE A 102 14.60 -0.98 7.33
C ILE A 102 15.07 -2.09 8.28
N ARG A 103 16.21 -1.92 8.94
CA ARG A 103 16.74 -2.87 9.93
C ARG A 103 15.77 -3.09 11.09
N ARG A 104 15.24 -2.02 11.66
CA ARG A 104 14.30 -2.08 12.78
C ARG A 104 12.95 -2.68 12.37
N MET A 105 12.47 -2.39 11.15
CA MET A 105 11.26 -3.03 10.63
C MET A 105 11.44 -4.54 10.50
N ASP A 106 12.57 -5.02 9.99
CA ASP A 106 12.83 -6.45 9.85
C ASP A 106 12.86 -7.16 11.21
N ALA A 107 13.40 -6.52 12.23
CA ALA A 107 13.42 -7.05 13.60
C ALA A 107 11.99 -7.24 14.15
N LEU A 108 11.07 -6.34 13.83
CA LEU A 108 9.65 -6.43 14.22
C LEU A 108 8.83 -7.38 13.31
N THR A 109 9.25 -7.59 12.08
CA THR A 109 8.54 -8.40 11.07
C THR A 109 9.41 -9.52 10.51
N PRO A 110 9.92 -10.43 11.35
CA PRO A 110 10.92 -11.41 10.95
C PRO A 110 10.40 -12.32 9.83
N GLY A 111 11.19 -12.43 8.76
CA GLY A 111 10.87 -13.25 7.59
C GLY A 111 9.82 -12.65 6.65
N LEU A 112 9.18 -11.54 6.99
CA LEU A 112 8.27 -10.84 6.10
C LEU A 112 9.04 -10.11 5.02
N HIS A 113 8.71 -10.39 3.74
CA HIS A 113 9.26 -9.63 2.63
C HIS A 113 8.67 -8.21 2.61
N LYS A 114 9.53 -7.23 2.39
CA LYS A 114 9.17 -5.81 2.32
C LYS A 114 9.63 -5.22 0.99
N ILE A 115 8.83 -4.31 0.44
CA ILE A 115 9.21 -3.42 -0.66
C ILE A 115 9.17 -2.00 -0.13
N VAL A 116 10.27 -1.27 -0.27
CA VAL A 116 10.41 0.12 0.15
C VAL A 116 10.71 0.98 -1.06
N TYR A 117 9.80 1.91 -1.38
CA TYR A 117 10.04 2.92 -2.40
C TYR A 117 10.59 4.20 -1.78
N LEU A 118 11.75 4.64 -2.25
CA LEU A 118 12.39 5.87 -1.78
C LEU A 118 11.78 7.08 -2.48
N VAL A 119 11.21 8.01 -1.72
CA VAL A 119 10.63 9.27 -2.20
C VAL A 119 11.63 10.39 -1.96
N GLY A 120 11.91 11.19 -2.97
CA GLY A 120 12.86 12.31 -2.84
C GLY A 120 14.34 11.91 -2.87
N TRP A 121 14.64 10.77 -3.47
CA TRP A 121 16.01 10.24 -3.62
C TRP A 121 16.87 11.02 -4.61
N GLN A 122 16.24 11.79 -5.53
CA GLN A 122 16.91 12.50 -6.63
C GLN A 122 17.02 14.01 -6.38
N TYR A 123 18.02 14.63 -6.98
CA TYR A 123 18.28 16.08 -7.02
C TYR A 123 18.09 16.78 -5.67
N THR A 124 17.06 17.63 -5.54
CA THR A 124 16.71 18.35 -4.30
C THR A 124 15.51 17.74 -3.57
N GLY A 125 15.12 16.52 -3.92
CA GLY A 125 14.04 15.80 -3.23
C GLY A 125 12.84 15.48 -4.12
N HIS A 126 11.72 15.17 -3.47
CA HIS A 126 10.47 14.81 -4.13
C HIS A 126 10.04 15.90 -5.13
N ASP A 127 9.55 15.46 -6.28
CA ASP A 127 9.10 16.31 -7.40
C ASP A 127 10.16 17.26 -7.99
N SER A 128 11.45 16.95 -7.83
CA SER A 128 12.52 17.78 -8.38
C SER A 128 12.92 17.34 -9.78
N LYS A 129 13.05 18.33 -10.70
CA LYS A 129 13.64 18.19 -12.04
C LYS A 129 12.97 17.18 -12.97
N TYR A 130 11.74 16.74 -12.70
CA TYR A 130 11.05 15.86 -13.65
C TYR A 130 10.97 16.50 -15.05
N PRO A 131 11.12 15.69 -16.12
CA PRO A 131 11.14 14.23 -16.19
C PRO A 131 12.55 13.59 -16.10
N ALA A 132 13.55 14.28 -15.58
CA ALA A 132 14.92 13.77 -15.46
C ALA A 132 15.11 12.91 -14.20
N PHE A 133 15.97 11.86 -14.31
CA PHE A 133 16.31 10.92 -13.23
C PHE A 133 17.82 10.65 -13.18
N PHE A 134 18.67 11.63 -13.48
CA PHE A 134 20.08 11.36 -13.75
C PHE A 134 21.00 11.49 -12.53
N GLU A 135 20.52 12.13 -11.47
CA GLU A 135 21.32 12.47 -10.30
C GLU A 135 20.59 12.08 -9.01
N GLY A 136 21.34 11.55 -8.04
CA GLY A 136 20.86 11.38 -6.68
C GLY A 136 20.84 12.69 -5.90
N ASN A 137 20.20 12.70 -4.75
CA ASN A 137 20.20 13.85 -3.84
C ASN A 137 21.50 13.88 -3.03
N GLU A 138 22.44 14.73 -3.44
CA GLU A 138 23.77 14.82 -2.84
C GLU A 138 23.76 15.22 -1.34
N THR A 139 22.68 15.86 -0.88
CA THR A 139 22.57 16.23 0.54
C THR A 139 22.30 15.01 1.43
N LEU A 140 21.73 13.94 0.87
CA LEU A 140 21.40 12.70 1.59
C LEU A 140 22.53 11.67 1.53
N LYS A 141 23.61 11.97 0.80
CA LYS A 141 24.72 11.07 0.53
C LYS A 141 25.44 10.66 1.81
N ARG A 142 25.79 9.39 1.91
CA ARG A 142 26.69 8.90 2.98
C ARG A 142 28.08 9.53 2.84
N PRO A 143 28.74 9.85 3.97
CA PRO A 143 30.06 10.50 3.94
C PRO A 143 31.15 9.70 3.21
N CYS A 144 31.02 8.36 3.18
CA CYS A 144 32.00 7.46 2.56
C CYS A 144 31.84 7.29 1.06
N ASP A 145 30.67 7.69 0.49
CA ASP A 145 30.35 7.48 -0.92
C ASP A 145 30.84 8.65 -1.77
N LYS A 146 31.17 8.34 -3.03
CA LYS A 146 31.62 9.35 -4.00
C LYS A 146 30.50 10.31 -4.39
N ASP A 147 29.32 9.76 -4.66
CA ASP A 147 28.13 10.48 -5.07
C ASP A 147 26.87 9.84 -4.47
N ALA A 148 25.75 10.53 -4.55
CA ALA A 148 24.49 10.05 -3.98
C ALA A 148 23.95 8.79 -4.67
N LEU A 149 24.28 8.54 -5.94
CA LEU A 149 23.90 7.29 -6.61
C LEU A 149 24.63 6.07 -6.04
N GLU A 150 25.84 6.23 -5.50
CA GLU A 150 26.50 5.16 -4.73
C GLU A 150 25.73 4.85 -3.45
N SER A 151 25.22 5.86 -2.74
CA SER A 151 24.39 5.66 -1.55
C SER A 151 23.08 4.96 -1.88
N VAL A 152 22.42 5.32 -3.00
CA VAL A 152 21.20 4.63 -3.48
C VAL A 152 21.52 3.16 -3.80
N ARG A 153 22.61 2.87 -4.52
CA ARG A 153 23.02 1.48 -4.82
C ARG A 153 23.32 0.71 -3.54
N TRP A 154 23.97 1.36 -2.58
CA TRP A 154 24.26 0.75 -1.29
C TRP A 154 22.99 0.34 -0.56
N ILE A 155 22.00 1.24 -0.38
CA ILE A 155 20.77 0.90 0.34
C ILE A 155 19.97 -0.17 -0.41
N MET A 156 19.92 -0.14 -1.76
CA MET A 156 19.28 -1.18 -2.58
C MET A 156 19.94 -2.56 -2.41
N SER A 157 21.24 -2.60 -2.13
CA SER A 157 22.00 -3.83 -1.88
C SER A 157 21.89 -4.30 -0.42
N GLU A 158 22.10 -3.39 0.53
CA GLU A 158 22.18 -3.70 1.96
C GLU A 158 20.83 -4.15 2.52
N ALA A 159 19.74 -3.54 2.06
CA ALA A 159 18.38 -3.87 2.49
C ALA A 159 17.98 -5.34 2.24
N LYS A 160 18.63 -6.02 1.27
CA LYS A 160 18.40 -7.45 0.99
C LYS A 160 18.74 -8.34 2.18
N ASN A 161 19.68 -7.93 3.03
CA ASN A 161 20.04 -8.64 4.27
C ASN A 161 18.90 -8.62 5.30
N TYR A 162 17.89 -7.78 5.08
CA TYR A 162 16.73 -7.53 5.96
C TYR A 162 15.41 -7.85 5.27
N ASN A 163 15.37 -8.87 4.40
CA ASN A 163 14.19 -9.28 3.63
C ASN A 163 13.48 -8.10 2.93
N THR A 164 14.25 -7.11 2.48
CA THR A 164 13.71 -5.87 1.92
C THR A 164 14.25 -5.63 0.52
N THR A 165 13.35 -5.42 -0.43
CA THR A 165 13.63 -4.87 -1.74
C THR A 165 13.46 -3.37 -1.68
N VAL A 166 14.53 -2.62 -1.92
CA VAL A 166 14.46 -1.16 -2.07
C VAL A 166 14.39 -0.82 -3.54
N SER A 167 13.47 0.07 -3.90
CA SER A 167 13.35 0.64 -5.23
C SER A 167 12.94 2.12 -5.13
N LEU A 168 12.47 2.70 -6.21
CA LEU A 168 12.29 4.13 -6.32
C LEU A 168 10.82 4.51 -6.54
N HIS A 169 10.45 5.65 -5.99
CA HIS A 169 9.30 6.43 -6.39
C HIS A 169 9.75 7.40 -7.48
N ILE A 170 9.11 7.35 -8.64
CA ILE A 170 9.37 8.25 -9.77
C ILE A 170 8.05 8.83 -10.28
N ASN A 171 8.14 9.86 -11.11
CA ASN A 171 6.99 10.46 -11.78
C ASN A 171 7.24 10.51 -13.30
N LEU A 172 6.27 10.07 -14.07
CA LEU A 172 6.37 10.02 -15.54
C LEU A 172 5.52 11.09 -16.24
N VAL A 173 4.75 11.87 -15.49
CA VAL A 173 3.79 12.82 -16.06
C VAL A 173 4.18 14.28 -15.87
N ASP A 174 4.84 14.64 -14.78
CA ASP A 174 5.17 16.02 -14.45
C ASP A 174 6.42 16.50 -15.16
N VAL A 175 6.41 17.76 -15.57
CA VAL A 175 7.54 18.42 -16.25
C VAL A 175 7.73 19.83 -15.69
N TYR A 176 8.91 20.06 -15.12
CA TYR A 176 9.29 21.35 -14.55
C TYR A 176 10.22 22.11 -15.48
N LEU A 177 10.11 23.47 -15.49
CA LEU A 177 10.89 24.34 -16.37
C LEU A 177 12.40 24.26 -16.16
N ASP A 178 12.82 23.89 -14.96
CA ASP A 178 14.22 23.75 -14.55
C ASP A 178 14.75 22.33 -14.72
N SER A 179 13.99 21.44 -15.36
CA SER A 179 14.46 20.10 -15.73
C SER A 179 15.56 20.16 -16.78
N PRO A 180 16.63 19.37 -16.66
CA PRO A 180 17.62 19.21 -17.72
C PRO A 180 17.04 18.76 -19.08
N LEU A 181 15.86 18.17 -19.07
CA LEU A 181 15.17 17.70 -20.28
C LEU A 181 14.10 18.66 -20.81
N TYR A 182 13.82 19.78 -20.14
CA TYR A 182 12.72 20.66 -20.50
C TYR A 182 12.79 21.16 -21.96
N ASP A 183 13.94 21.69 -22.37
CA ASP A 183 14.13 22.22 -23.74
C ASP A 183 14.05 21.12 -24.80
N GLU A 184 14.50 19.89 -24.48
CA GLU A 184 14.35 18.73 -25.37
C GLU A 184 12.86 18.35 -25.52
N TYR A 185 12.11 18.30 -24.43
CA TYR A 185 10.67 17.99 -24.44
C TYR A 185 9.84 19.03 -25.16
N LEU A 186 10.20 20.30 -25.01
CA LEU A 186 9.56 21.39 -25.74
C LEU A 186 9.83 21.32 -27.25
N ARG A 187 11.09 21.09 -27.63
CA ARG A 187 11.52 20.97 -29.03
C ARG A 187 10.90 19.76 -29.72
N GLU A 188 10.81 18.65 -29.01
CA GLU A 188 10.24 17.40 -29.52
C GLU A 188 8.71 17.38 -29.49
N ASP A 189 8.09 18.44 -29.01
CA ASP A 189 6.63 18.59 -28.98
C ASP A 189 5.91 17.43 -28.24
N VAL A 190 6.38 17.09 -27.05
CA VAL A 190 5.81 16.02 -26.23
C VAL A 190 5.14 16.53 -24.94
N LEU A 191 5.04 17.86 -24.78
CA LEU A 191 4.32 18.48 -23.67
C LEU A 191 2.84 18.66 -24.01
N CYS A 192 1.96 18.39 -23.07
CA CYS A 192 0.52 18.57 -23.25
C CYS A 192 0.14 19.99 -23.63
N LYS A 193 -0.81 20.11 -24.56
CA LYS A 193 -1.35 21.36 -25.08
C LYS A 193 -2.86 21.39 -24.97
N ASP A 194 -3.42 22.59 -24.76
CA ASP A 194 -4.84 22.85 -24.88
C ASP A 194 -5.31 22.81 -26.35
N ALA A 195 -6.60 23.05 -26.58
CA ALA A 195 -7.20 23.03 -27.93
C ALA A 195 -6.63 24.14 -28.86
N GLU A 196 -6.13 25.23 -28.30
CA GLU A 196 -5.49 26.34 -28.99
C GLU A 196 -4.01 26.08 -29.27
N GLY A 197 -3.46 24.95 -28.84
CA GLY A 197 -2.05 24.59 -29.02
C GLY A 197 -1.11 25.23 -28.01
N LYS A 198 -1.61 25.85 -26.95
CA LYS A 198 -0.82 26.44 -25.88
C LYS A 198 -0.43 25.37 -24.88
N LEU A 199 0.80 25.44 -24.34
CA LEU A 199 1.26 24.54 -23.29
C LEU A 199 0.33 24.56 -22.09
N TYR A 200 -0.02 23.37 -21.63
CA TYR A 200 -0.87 23.18 -20.48
C TYR A 200 -0.03 23.16 -19.21
N LEU A 201 -0.16 24.19 -18.39
CA LEU A 201 0.44 24.27 -17.06
C LEU A 201 -0.66 24.06 -16.01
N CYS A 202 -0.48 23.12 -15.13
CA CYS A 202 -1.37 22.84 -14.01
C CYS A 202 -0.67 23.03 -12.66
N SER A 203 -1.33 22.65 -11.57
CA SER A 203 -0.81 22.81 -10.20
C SER A 203 0.55 22.14 -9.95
N TRP A 204 0.93 21.15 -10.76
CA TRP A 204 2.18 20.37 -10.65
C TRP A 204 3.05 20.45 -11.91
N GLY A 205 3.19 21.61 -12.51
CA GLY A 205 4.01 21.81 -13.70
C GLY A 205 3.29 21.55 -15.03
N ASN A 206 4.06 21.48 -16.11
CA ASN A 206 3.56 20.97 -17.38
C ASN A 206 3.36 19.45 -17.29
N LYS A 207 2.65 18.90 -18.26
CA LYS A 207 2.40 17.45 -18.32
C LYS A 207 2.97 16.87 -19.60
N VAL A 208 3.45 15.63 -19.50
CA VAL A 208 3.86 14.84 -20.67
C VAL A 208 2.62 14.37 -21.42
N CYS A 209 2.64 14.45 -22.74
CA CYS A 209 1.70 13.78 -23.61
C CYS A 209 2.21 12.34 -23.87
N TYR A 210 1.65 11.37 -23.19
CA TYR A 210 2.12 9.98 -23.24
C TYR A 210 2.22 9.39 -24.64
N PRO A 211 1.22 9.54 -25.54
CA PRO A 211 1.35 9.03 -26.91
C PRO A 211 2.52 9.65 -27.66
N ALA A 212 2.68 10.99 -27.58
CA ALA A 212 3.77 11.68 -28.26
C ALA A 212 5.15 11.26 -27.73
N GLU A 213 5.29 11.15 -26.41
CA GLU A 213 6.54 10.73 -25.78
C GLU A 213 6.88 9.27 -26.13
N TRP A 214 5.88 8.38 -26.14
CA TRP A 214 6.04 6.97 -26.50
C TRP A 214 6.48 6.81 -27.96
N GLU A 215 5.79 7.45 -28.91
CA GLU A 215 6.08 7.38 -30.34
C GLU A 215 7.51 7.85 -30.68
N LYS A 216 8.02 8.82 -29.92
CA LYS A 216 9.38 9.36 -30.08
C LYS A 216 10.46 8.58 -29.34
N GLY A 217 10.08 7.55 -28.57
CA GLY A 217 11.01 6.74 -27.80
C GLY A 217 11.66 7.46 -26.62
N MET A 218 11.13 8.62 -26.19
CA MET A 218 11.76 9.43 -25.15
C MET A 218 11.58 8.82 -23.75
N VAL A 219 10.39 8.30 -23.44
CA VAL A 219 10.16 7.59 -22.16
C VAL A 219 11.03 6.33 -22.07
N GLN A 220 11.17 5.57 -23.16
CA GLN A 220 12.04 4.40 -23.21
C GLN A 220 13.49 4.80 -22.91
N LYS A 221 13.99 5.86 -23.55
CA LYS A 221 15.36 6.37 -23.34
C LYS A 221 15.63 6.79 -21.91
N ARG A 222 14.69 7.49 -21.25
CA ARG A 222 14.88 7.92 -19.86
C ARG A 222 14.79 6.74 -18.87
N LEU A 223 13.88 5.78 -19.11
CA LEU A 223 13.78 4.56 -18.31
C LEU A 223 15.02 3.66 -18.47
N ASP A 224 15.54 3.53 -19.70
CA ASP A 224 16.80 2.82 -19.96
C ASP A 224 17.97 3.48 -19.24
N SER A 225 18.03 4.81 -19.25
CA SER A 225 19.06 5.56 -18.54
C SER A 225 18.98 5.32 -17.03
N LEU A 226 17.77 5.32 -16.45
CA LEU A 226 17.56 5.01 -15.04
C LEU A 226 18.04 3.59 -14.70
N CYS A 227 17.65 2.60 -15.50
CA CYS A 227 18.08 1.20 -15.33
C CYS A 227 19.60 1.02 -15.53
N ALA A 228 20.24 1.88 -16.30
CA ALA A 228 21.69 1.83 -16.49
C ALA A 228 22.49 2.41 -15.31
N ILE A 229 21.95 3.39 -14.60
CA ILE A 229 22.61 4.03 -13.46
C ILE A 229 22.25 3.37 -12.12
N LEU A 230 21.07 2.74 -12.00
CA LEU A 230 20.60 2.07 -10.78
C LEU A 230 20.07 0.67 -11.10
N PRO A 231 20.20 -0.31 -10.19
CA PRO A 231 19.83 -1.71 -10.41
C PRO A 231 18.31 -1.95 -10.28
N ILE A 232 17.48 -1.18 -11.00
CA ILE A 232 16.01 -1.26 -10.91
C ILE A 232 15.48 -2.59 -11.43
N ALA A 233 16.06 -3.12 -12.52
CA ALA A 233 15.68 -4.44 -13.03
C ALA A 233 16.00 -5.57 -12.04
N GLU A 234 17.08 -5.43 -11.24
CA GLU A 234 17.41 -6.37 -10.18
C GLU A 234 16.46 -6.23 -8.98
N ALA A 235 15.99 -5.02 -8.68
CA ALA A 235 14.96 -4.77 -7.68
C ALA A 235 13.60 -5.35 -8.12
N GLY A 236 13.34 -5.45 -9.42
CA GLY A 236 12.14 -6.08 -9.98
C GLY A 236 10.84 -5.30 -9.79
N THR A 237 10.91 -4.06 -9.30
CA THR A 237 9.73 -3.21 -9.09
C THR A 237 10.09 -1.73 -9.12
N ILE A 238 9.11 -0.88 -9.43
CA ILE A 238 9.21 0.59 -9.36
C ILE A 238 7.82 1.18 -9.07
N HIS A 239 7.78 2.27 -8.32
CA HIS A 239 6.54 3.00 -8.10
C HIS A 239 6.47 4.25 -8.97
N VAL A 240 5.39 4.40 -9.72
CA VAL A 240 5.15 5.56 -10.59
C VAL A 240 4.02 6.40 -10.00
N ASP A 241 4.40 7.58 -9.52
CA ASP A 241 3.52 8.58 -8.95
C ASP A 241 2.56 9.14 -9.99
N ALA A 242 1.32 9.44 -9.58
CA ALA A 242 0.30 10.14 -10.37
C ALA A 242 0.05 9.60 -11.79
N PHE A 243 0.49 8.38 -12.09
CA PHE A 243 0.52 7.84 -13.46
C PHE A 243 -0.88 7.70 -14.08
N LEU A 244 -1.88 7.32 -13.28
CA LEU A 244 -3.27 7.14 -13.71
C LEU A 244 -4.23 8.23 -13.23
N SER A 245 -3.79 9.08 -12.33
CA SER A 245 -4.70 9.94 -11.57
C SER A 245 -5.11 11.21 -12.29
N TYR A 246 -4.41 11.55 -13.38
CA TYR A 246 -4.49 12.89 -13.89
C TYR A 246 -4.74 12.97 -15.40
N VAL A 247 -5.86 13.61 -15.77
CA VAL A 247 -6.18 14.02 -17.13
C VAL A 247 -6.32 15.55 -17.13
N PRO A 248 -5.32 16.30 -17.59
CA PRO A 248 -5.29 17.75 -17.45
C PRO A 248 -6.46 18.45 -18.15
N GLY A 249 -7.27 19.19 -17.37
CA GLY A 249 -8.25 20.14 -17.88
C GLY A 249 -9.37 19.54 -18.71
N GLN A 250 -9.68 18.26 -18.52
CA GLN A 250 -10.57 17.54 -19.41
C GLN A 250 -11.75 16.88 -18.71
N GLU A 251 -12.79 16.65 -19.49
CA GLU A 251 -13.90 15.78 -19.09
C GLU A 251 -13.37 14.35 -18.83
N PRO A 252 -13.99 13.62 -17.90
CA PRO A 252 -13.62 12.23 -17.67
C PRO A 252 -13.65 11.43 -18.98
N GLY A 253 -12.54 10.75 -19.29
CA GLY A 253 -12.40 9.97 -20.52
C GLY A 253 -11.90 10.74 -21.75
N GLY A 254 -11.55 12.01 -21.61
CA GLY A 254 -10.94 12.79 -22.69
C GLY A 254 -9.42 12.54 -22.82
N PRO A 255 -8.80 12.89 -23.96
CA PRO A 255 -7.37 12.75 -24.18
C PRO A 255 -6.57 13.69 -23.28
N MET A 256 -5.36 13.30 -22.87
CA MET A 256 -4.50 14.11 -22.02
C MET A 256 -4.05 15.42 -22.68
N SER A 257 -3.96 15.46 -24.01
CA SER A 257 -3.56 16.63 -24.77
C SER A 257 -4.45 16.87 -25.97
N LEU A 258 -5.31 17.87 -25.88
CA LEU A 258 -6.21 18.27 -26.98
C LEU A 258 -5.43 18.80 -28.20
N GLY A 259 -4.35 19.53 -27.98
CA GLY A 259 -3.57 20.14 -29.05
C GLY A 259 -2.81 19.15 -29.94
N HIS A 260 -2.65 17.88 -29.49
CA HIS A 260 -2.01 16.83 -30.27
C HIS A 260 -3.02 15.93 -31.02
N ASN A 261 -4.31 16.10 -30.79
CA ASN A 261 -5.39 15.32 -31.40
C ASN A 261 -5.33 13.80 -31.14
N TYR A 262 -4.60 13.34 -30.11
CA TYR A 262 -4.67 11.97 -29.68
C TYR A 262 -6.03 11.69 -29.02
N THR A 263 -6.54 10.49 -29.25
CA THR A 263 -7.75 10.01 -28.59
C THR A 263 -7.43 9.52 -27.18
N HIS A 264 -8.40 9.48 -26.30
CA HIS A 264 -8.24 8.89 -24.97
C HIS A 264 -7.77 7.42 -25.02
N ALA A 265 -8.23 6.64 -25.99
CA ALA A 265 -7.76 5.27 -26.21
C ALA A 265 -6.26 5.19 -26.50
N GLN A 266 -5.71 6.16 -27.24
CA GLN A 266 -4.28 6.23 -27.51
C GLN A 266 -3.47 6.64 -26.27
N ASP A 267 -4.02 7.50 -25.40
CA ASP A 267 -3.40 7.80 -24.09
C ASP A 267 -3.30 6.53 -23.24
N ILE A 268 -4.38 5.76 -23.13
CA ILE A 268 -4.42 4.48 -22.40
C ILE A 268 -3.42 3.50 -23.00
N GLU A 269 -3.42 3.34 -24.33
CA GLU A 269 -2.50 2.43 -25.03
C GLU A 269 -1.04 2.79 -24.78
N ALA A 270 -0.70 4.08 -24.79
CA ALA A 270 0.66 4.55 -24.51
C ALA A 270 1.08 4.21 -23.06
N GLN A 271 0.20 4.42 -22.08
CA GLN A 271 0.45 4.05 -20.69
C GLN A 271 0.62 2.53 -20.53
N GLN A 272 -0.26 1.73 -21.15
CA GLN A 272 -0.14 0.26 -21.15
C GLN A 272 1.18 -0.20 -21.79
N ASN A 273 1.62 0.46 -22.86
CA ASN A 273 2.89 0.16 -23.52
C ASN A 273 4.09 0.51 -22.64
N ILE A 274 4.03 1.60 -21.87
CA ILE A 274 5.07 1.96 -20.87
C ILE A 274 5.16 0.87 -19.79
N ILE A 275 4.03 0.41 -19.28
CA ILE A 275 3.99 -0.66 -18.27
C ILE A 275 4.59 -1.96 -18.83
N LYS A 276 4.17 -2.37 -20.03
CA LYS A 276 4.73 -3.56 -20.71
C LYS A 276 6.23 -3.44 -20.96
N TYR A 277 6.69 -2.26 -21.33
CA TYR A 277 8.12 -2.01 -21.54
C TYR A 277 8.95 -2.23 -20.27
N LEU A 278 8.41 -1.88 -19.11
CA LEU A 278 9.03 -2.16 -17.81
C LEU A 278 8.88 -3.64 -17.43
N ASP A 279 7.72 -4.26 -17.71
CA ASP A 279 7.51 -5.71 -17.51
C ASP A 279 8.51 -6.55 -18.32
N ASP A 280 8.77 -6.20 -19.58
CA ASP A 280 9.78 -6.85 -20.45
C ASP A 280 11.20 -6.75 -19.87
N LYS A 281 11.47 -5.75 -19.04
CA LYS A 281 12.73 -5.59 -18.31
C LYS A 281 12.77 -6.29 -16.95
N GLY A 282 11.71 -6.97 -16.60
CA GLY A 282 11.59 -7.64 -15.30
C GLY A 282 11.20 -6.71 -14.16
N ILE A 283 10.45 -5.63 -14.43
CA ILE A 283 10.10 -4.61 -13.44
C ILE A 283 8.58 -4.50 -13.32
N ASP A 284 8.04 -4.82 -12.14
CA ASP A 284 6.65 -4.54 -11.79
C ASP A 284 6.43 -3.03 -11.63
N VAL A 285 5.35 -2.53 -12.18
CA VAL A 285 4.94 -1.14 -11.97
C VAL A 285 3.81 -1.09 -10.95
N THR A 286 4.00 -0.35 -9.86
CA THR A 286 2.94 0.04 -8.94
C THR A 286 2.60 1.52 -9.14
N THR A 287 1.39 1.93 -8.80
CA THR A 287 0.95 3.33 -8.97
C THR A 287 0.04 3.77 -7.85
N GLU A 288 -0.20 5.07 -7.74
CA GLU A 288 -0.94 5.63 -6.61
C GLU A 288 -2.45 5.46 -6.71
N PHE A 289 -3.05 5.69 -7.87
CA PHE A 289 -4.51 5.80 -7.94
C PHE A 289 -5.11 4.78 -8.88
N ILE A 290 -6.23 4.22 -8.47
CA ILE A 290 -7.16 3.58 -9.38
C ILE A 290 -7.91 4.68 -10.10
N GLN A 291 -7.83 4.71 -11.43
CA GLN A 291 -8.52 5.68 -12.27
C GLN A 291 -10.04 5.57 -12.12
N ARG A 292 -10.73 6.71 -12.04
CA ARG A 292 -12.18 6.77 -11.90
C ARG A 292 -12.89 6.45 -13.22
N GLY A 293 -14.03 5.75 -13.12
CA GLY A 293 -14.95 5.55 -14.23
C GLY A 293 -14.63 4.36 -15.12
N ALA A 294 -15.11 4.39 -16.38
CA ALA A 294 -15.02 3.27 -17.32
C ALA A 294 -13.57 2.88 -17.67
N ASP A 295 -12.66 3.83 -17.55
CA ASP A 295 -11.27 3.69 -17.97
C ASP A 295 -10.41 2.94 -16.95
N GLY A 296 -10.80 2.92 -15.68
CA GLY A 296 -10.13 2.14 -14.64
C GLY A 296 -9.95 0.67 -15.03
N LYS A 297 -10.96 0.09 -15.68
CA LYS A 297 -10.92 -1.29 -16.17
C LYS A 297 -9.93 -1.53 -17.30
N ALA A 298 -9.54 -0.49 -18.02
CA ALA A 298 -8.54 -0.60 -19.09
C ALA A 298 -7.15 -0.99 -18.56
N PHE A 299 -6.92 -0.81 -17.26
CA PHE A 299 -5.67 -1.17 -16.59
C PHE A 299 -5.78 -2.43 -15.73
N ASP A 300 -6.92 -3.11 -15.73
CA ASP A 300 -7.03 -4.41 -15.07
C ASP A 300 -5.97 -5.36 -15.67
N GLY A 301 -5.14 -5.96 -14.81
CA GLY A 301 -4.05 -6.83 -15.24
C GLY A 301 -2.73 -6.18 -15.60
N TYR A 302 -2.64 -4.87 -15.53
CA TYR A 302 -1.40 -4.14 -15.80
C TYR A 302 -0.64 -3.76 -14.54
N PHE A 303 -1.32 -3.59 -13.42
CA PHE A 303 -0.70 -3.24 -12.14
C PHE A 303 -0.88 -4.37 -11.13
N PRO A 304 0.21 -4.87 -10.53
CA PRO A 304 0.09 -5.88 -9.48
C PRO A 304 -0.47 -5.28 -8.19
N MET A 305 -0.37 -3.97 -8.02
CA MET A 305 -0.79 -3.26 -6.83
C MET A 305 -1.04 -1.78 -7.09
N TYR A 306 -2.08 -1.24 -6.45
CA TYR A 306 -2.37 0.19 -6.35
C TYR A 306 -2.11 0.67 -4.93
N TYR A 307 -1.44 1.81 -4.77
CA TYR A 307 -1.06 2.36 -3.46
C TYR A 307 -2.19 3.15 -2.79
N HIS A 308 -3.07 3.78 -3.57
CA HIS A 308 -4.26 4.49 -3.11
C HIS A 308 -5.50 4.11 -3.92
N PHE A 309 -6.66 4.12 -3.26
CA PHE A 309 -7.95 3.88 -3.92
C PHE A 309 -8.74 5.17 -4.02
N SER A 310 -9.16 5.54 -5.23
CA SER A 310 -10.06 6.65 -5.49
C SER A 310 -11.46 6.22 -5.93
N ASP A 311 -11.64 4.97 -6.34
CA ASP A 311 -12.91 4.40 -6.79
C ASP A 311 -13.22 3.10 -6.03
N LEU A 312 -14.19 3.17 -5.11
CA LEU A 312 -14.62 2.02 -4.31
C LEU A 312 -15.14 0.87 -5.18
N GLY A 313 -15.94 1.18 -6.21
CA GLY A 313 -16.54 0.16 -7.07
C GLY A 313 -15.46 -0.66 -7.80
N HIS A 314 -14.43 0.00 -8.29
CA HIS A 314 -13.30 -0.66 -8.93
C HIS A 314 -12.44 -1.43 -7.91
N ALA A 315 -12.09 -0.80 -6.78
CA ALA A 315 -11.35 -1.47 -5.70
C ALA A 315 -12.01 -2.76 -5.22
N LEU A 316 -13.35 -2.77 -5.15
CA LEU A 316 -14.13 -3.95 -4.79
C LEU A 316 -14.14 -5.04 -5.87
N SER A 317 -13.92 -4.70 -7.15
CA SER A 317 -13.86 -5.65 -8.26
C SER A 317 -12.49 -6.30 -8.44
N LEU A 318 -11.43 -5.70 -7.89
CA LEU A 318 -10.07 -6.22 -7.98
C LEU A 318 -9.87 -7.47 -7.13
N SER A 319 -8.93 -8.33 -7.54
CA SER A 319 -8.46 -9.41 -6.69
C SER A 319 -7.82 -8.85 -5.41
N ALA A 320 -7.81 -9.67 -4.35
CA ALA A 320 -7.17 -9.28 -3.10
C ALA A 320 -5.70 -8.86 -3.27
N SER A 321 -4.96 -9.54 -4.16
CA SER A 321 -3.55 -9.20 -4.44
C SER A 321 -3.37 -7.84 -5.11
N GLN A 322 -4.30 -7.42 -5.96
CA GLN A 322 -4.23 -6.12 -6.65
C GLN A 322 -4.73 -4.96 -5.78
N ALA A 323 -5.75 -5.24 -4.97
CA ALA A 323 -6.25 -4.31 -3.98
C ALA A 323 -5.38 -4.29 -2.72
N ALA A 324 -4.13 -4.73 -2.83
CA ALA A 324 -3.30 -5.09 -1.71
C ALA A 324 -2.73 -3.90 -0.96
N CYS A 325 -2.72 -2.73 -1.52
CA CYS A 325 -2.28 -1.55 -0.80
C CYS A 325 -3.34 -0.49 -0.91
N GLY A 326 -4.11 -0.36 0.09
CA GLY A 326 -4.87 0.81 0.18
C GLY A 326 -4.45 1.50 1.45
N ASP A 327 -3.68 2.53 1.34
CA ASP A 327 -4.05 3.62 2.19
C ASP A 327 -5.45 4.01 1.71
N ALA A 328 -6.47 3.63 2.47
CA ALA A 328 -7.77 4.29 2.38
C ALA A 328 -7.55 5.73 2.86
N SER A 329 -6.65 6.43 2.14
CA SER A 329 -6.18 7.74 2.50
C SER A 329 -7.36 8.67 2.67
N PRO A 330 -7.43 9.42 3.76
CA PRO A 330 -8.41 10.48 3.92
C PRO A 330 -8.36 11.53 2.79
N HIS A 331 -7.35 11.49 1.92
CA HIS A 331 -7.21 12.39 0.78
C HIS A 331 -8.24 12.16 -0.33
N PHE A 332 -8.87 10.98 -0.44
CA PHE A 332 -9.73 10.64 -1.58
C PHE A 332 -11.15 10.23 -1.24
N GLY A 333 -11.66 10.69 -0.13
CA GLY A 333 -13.09 10.66 0.17
C GLY A 333 -13.51 9.58 1.14
N ASP A 334 -14.73 9.74 1.59
CA ASP A 334 -15.49 9.02 2.61
C ASP A 334 -15.78 7.55 2.25
N HIS A 335 -14.81 6.77 1.79
CA HIS A 335 -15.02 5.35 1.56
C HIS A 335 -14.88 4.52 2.85
N GLY A 336 -14.20 5.09 3.84
CA GLY A 336 -14.18 4.70 5.24
C GLY A 336 -14.21 3.20 5.50
N ALA A 337 -15.14 2.80 6.35
CA ALA A 337 -15.36 1.43 6.74
C ALA A 337 -15.52 0.43 5.59
N LEU A 338 -16.00 0.87 4.42
CA LEU A 338 -16.29 -0.01 3.30
C LEU A 338 -15.05 -0.67 2.70
N LEU A 339 -13.89 0.01 2.73
CA LEU A 339 -12.62 -0.58 2.29
C LEU A 339 -11.92 -1.31 3.42
N HIS A 340 -11.93 -0.74 4.62
CA HIS A 340 -11.23 -1.30 5.77
C HIS A 340 -11.68 -2.71 6.15
N VAL A 341 -12.94 -3.09 5.88
CA VAL A 341 -13.44 -4.44 6.21
C VAL A 341 -12.68 -5.58 5.51
N PHE A 342 -11.98 -5.29 4.44
CA PHE A 342 -11.15 -6.26 3.74
C PHE A 342 -9.68 -6.25 4.18
N GLY A 343 -9.35 -5.40 5.16
CA GLY A 343 -8.01 -5.13 5.61
C GLY A 343 -7.31 -4.10 4.73
N ASP A 344 -6.32 -3.44 5.31
CA ASP A 344 -5.46 -2.46 4.65
C ASP A 344 -4.01 -2.85 4.83
N ASN A 345 -3.25 -2.81 3.75
CA ASN A 345 -1.81 -2.77 3.87
C ASN A 345 -1.40 -1.31 4.10
N TYR A 346 -1.23 -0.93 5.36
CA TYR A 346 -0.97 0.45 5.75
C TYR A 346 0.30 1.01 5.10
N ALA A 347 0.22 2.22 4.55
CA ALA A 347 1.28 2.77 3.71
C ALA A 347 2.55 3.20 4.46
N PHE A 348 2.45 3.48 5.74
CA PHE A 348 3.53 3.89 6.66
C PHE A 348 4.30 5.16 6.28
N GLU A 349 4.10 5.74 5.11
CA GLU A 349 4.79 6.95 4.67
C GLU A 349 4.63 8.07 5.69
N GLU A 350 3.39 8.36 6.09
CA GLU A 350 3.09 9.44 7.03
C GLU A 350 3.49 9.11 8.48
N VAL A 351 3.62 7.83 8.85
CA VAL A 351 4.14 7.44 10.17
C VAL A 351 5.57 7.95 10.33
N PHE A 352 6.47 7.54 9.44
CA PHE A 352 7.87 7.95 9.53
C PHE A 352 8.04 9.44 9.21
N ARG A 353 7.43 9.95 8.15
CA ARG A 353 7.50 11.37 7.80
C ARG A 353 6.94 12.26 8.91
N GLY A 354 5.79 11.90 9.50
CA GLY A 354 5.12 12.68 10.54
C GLY A 354 5.99 12.86 11.78
N HIS A 355 6.62 11.78 12.23
CA HIS A 355 7.50 11.83 13.41
C HIS A 355 8.87 12.45 13.12
N LEU A 356 9.45 12.24 11.93
CA LEU A 356 10.87 12.56 11.68
C LEU A 356 11.11 13.92 11.00
N LYS A 357 10.15 14.49 10.29
CA LYS A 357 10.29 15.66 9.39
C LYS A 357 10.86 16.95 10.00
N ASN A 358 10.96 17.09 11.30
CA ASN A 358 11.44 18.31 11.95
C ASN A 358 12.73 18.08 12.75
N HIS A 359 13.35 16.91 12.61
CA HIS A 359 14.49 16.53 13.46
C HIS A 359 15.83 16.54 12.71
N TYR A 360 15.82 16.48 11.38
CA TYR A 360 17.06 16.54 10.58
C TYR A 360 17.63 17.99 10.57
N PRO A 361 18.95 18.21 10.70
CA PRO A 361 20.03 17.24 10.87
C PRO A 361 20.36 16.88 12.33
N GLY A 362 19.41 16.95 13.23
CA GLY A 362 19.60 16.68 14.66
C GLY A 362 19.51 15.19 15.03
N ASP A 363 19.44 14.94 16.35
CA ASP A 363 19.21 13.59 16.88
C ASP A 363 17.74 13.19 16.68
N ILE A 364 17.54 12.14 15.88
CA ILE A 364 16.20 11.59 15.55
C ILE A 364 15.85 10.37 16.40
N SER A 365 16.68 9.95 17.35
CA SER A 365 16.52 8.67 18.05
C SER A 365 15.17 8.56 18.77
N SER A 366 14.77 9.58 19.52
CA SER A 366 13.49 9.58 20.24
C SER A 366 12.30 9.59 19.29
N ALA A 367 12.35 10.41 18.23
CA ALA A 367 11.30 10.49 17.22
C ALA A 367 11.18 9.18 16.43
N MET A 368 12.30 8.51 16.19
CA MET A 368 12.33 7.20 15.55
C MET A 368 11.70 6.12 16.45
N ASP A 369 11.97 6.15 17.76
CA ASP A 369 11.34 5.22 18.69
C ASP A 369 9.82 5.42 18.74
N GLU A 370 9.34 6.66 18.76
CA GLU A 370 7.90 7.00 18.68
C GLU A 370 7.29 6.52 17.35
N ALA A 371 7.97 6.74 16.23
CA ALA A 371 7.53 6.26 14.92
C ALA A 371 7.40 4.72 14.89
N PHE A 372 8.30 4.00 15.56
CA PHE A 372 8.24 2.54 15.64
C PHE A 372 7.15 2.01 16.56
N GLU A 373 6.78 2.73 17.61
CA GLU A 373 5.59 2.38 18.41
C GLU A 373 4.31 2.52 17.56
N GLU A 374 4.19 3.58 16.77
CA GLU A 374 3.07 3.71 15.83
C GLU A 374 3.13 2.68 14.72
N PHE A 375 4.30 2.45 14.10
CA PHE A 375 4.49 1.41 13.09
C PHE A 375 4.02 0.04 13.59
N LYS A 376 4.43 -0.37 14.79
CA LYS A 376 4.07 -1.65 15.39
C LYS A 376 2.55 -1.77 15.57
N THR A 377 1.92 -0.70 16.08
CA THR A 377 0.46 -0.66 16.26
C THR A 377 -0.27 -0.78 14.93
N ARG A 378 0.10 0.03 13.92
CA ARG A 378 -0.52 0.01 12.59
C ARG A 378 -0.27 -1.30 11.85
N PHE A 379 0.95 -1.84 11.95
CA PHE A 379 1.25 -3.15 11.37
C PHE A 379 0.34 -4.23 11.94
N CYS A 380 0.23 -4.33 13.27
CA CYS A 380 -0.56 -5.38 13.91
C CYS A 380 -2.07 -5.22 13.71
N THR A 381 -2.59 -3.99 13.74
CA THR A 381 -4.04 -3.72 13.65
C THR A 381 -4.55 -3.53 12.23
N SER A 382 -3.67 -3.45 11.23
CA SER A 382 -4.01 -3.23 9.82
C SER A 382 -3.31 -4.23 8.89
N SER A 383 -2.01 -4.07 8.63
CA SER A 383 -1.29 -4.87 7.62
C SER A 383 -1.25 -6.37 7.92
N LEU A 384 -1.10 -6.76 9.17
CA LEU A 384 -1.15 -8.17 9.59
C LEU A 384 -2.53 -8.79 9.31
N LEU A 385 -3.60 -8.05 9.61
CA LEU A 385 -4.97 -8.48 9.33
C LEU A 385 -5.21 -8.60 7.82
N PHE A 386 -4.75 -7.61 7.05
CA PHE A 386 -4.82 -7.60 5.60
C PHE A 386 -4.19 -8.87 5.00
N GLN A 387 -2.96 -9.21 5.37
CA GLN A 387 -2.29 -10.40 4.85
C GLN A 387 -3.03 -11.69 5.19
N TYR A 388 -3.58 -11.80 6.40
CA TYR A 388 -4.40 -12.94 6.79
C TYR A 388 -5.70 -13.02 5.99
N LEU A 389 -6.43 -11.92 5.86
CA LEU A 389 -7.71 -11.85 5.16
C LEU A 389 -7.57 -12.13 3.66
N ASN A 390 -6.46 -11.76 3.04
CA ASN A 390 -6.20 -12.04 1.63
C ASN A 390 -5.88 -13.50 1.30
N THR A 391 -5.79 -14.37 2.30
CA THR A 391 -5.75 -15.82 2.08
C THR A 391 -7.14 -16.42 1.82
N PHE A 392 -8.22 -15.63 1.96
CA PHE A 392 -9.60 -16.06 1.78
C PHE A 392 -10.28 -15.29 0.66
N GLU A 393 -11.14 -15.99 -0.10
CA GLU A 393 -11.97 -15.34 -1.11
C GLU A 393 -13.03 -14.45 -0.45
N ARG A 394 -13.15 -13.22 -0.93
CA ARG A 394 -14.22 -12.28 -0.51
C ARG A 394 -15.56 -12.74 -1.03
N LYS A 395 -16.60 -12.79 -0.19
CA LYS A 395 -17.94 -13.25 -0.56
C LYS A 395 -18.97 -12.14 -0.55
N ALA A 396 -18.94 -11.26 0.44
CA ALA A 396 -19.91 -10.18 0.57
C ALA A 396 -19.36 -8.99 1.36
N LEU A 397 -19.91 -7.84 1.07
CA LEU A 397 -19.87 -6.63 1.88
C LEU A 397 -21.29 -6.34 2.37
N ILE A 398 -21.46 -6.20 3.67
CA ILE A 398 -22.73 -5.86 4.29
C ILE A 398 -22.62 -4.45 4.85
N THR A 399 -23.44 -3.56 4.32
CA THR A 399 -23.55 -2.19 4.81
C THR A 399 -25.04 -1.87 5.00
N ASP A 400 -25.32 -0.92 5.84
CA ASP A 400 -26.67 -0.37 6.00
C ASP A 400 -26.68 1.05 5.44
N LYS A 401 -27.60 1.38 4.55
CA LYS A 401 -27.73 2.74 3.99
C LYS A 401 -27.98 3.81 5.03
N ASP A 402 -28.61 3.41 6.13
CA ASP A 402 -28.97 4.28 7.26
C ASP A 402 -27.91 4.22 8.37
N ARG A 403 -26.89 3.35 8.26
CA ARG A 403 -25.77 3.26 9.20
C ARG A 403 -24.69 4.29 8.89
N ASP A 404 -23.99 4.64 9.96
CA ASP A 404 -22.76 5.42 9.89
C ASP A 404 -21.80 4.79 8.86
N LYS A 405 -21.21 5.58 7.98
CA LYS A 405 -20.18 5.18 7.01
C LYS A 405 -18.98 4.46 7.66
N ASN A 406 -18.89 4.48 8.99
CA ASN A 406 -17.87 3.83 9.80
C ASN A 406 -18.31 2.47 10.37
N ASP A 407 -19.36 1.85 9.84
CA ASP A 407 -19.85 0.53 10.28
C ASP A 407 -20.12 -0.36 9.06
N ALA A 408 -19.27 -1.36 8.82
CA ALA A 408 -19.43 -2.29 7.72
C ALA A 408 -18.89 -3.69 8.08
N ILE A 409 -19.42 -4.73 7.42
CA ILE A 409 -19.05 -6.12 7.66
C ILE A 409 -18.56 -6.75 6.36
N GLY A 410 -17.39 -7.36 6.41
CA GLY A 410 -16.84 -8.21 5.36
C GLY A 410 -17.15 -9.67 5.62
N VAL A 411 -17.53 -10.41 4.59
CA VAL A 411 -17.74 -11.86 4.63
C VAL A 411 -16.79 -12.51 3.65
N PHE A 412 -16.07 -13.52 4.12
CA PHE A 412 -15.10 -14.29 3.35
C PHE A 412 -15.50 -15.78 3.36
N GLU A 413 -14.82 -16.58 2.56
CA GLU A 413 -14.94 -18.03 2.62
C GLU A 413 -14.44 -18.60 3.97
N ASP A 414 -14.61 -19.89 4.19
CA ASP A 414 -14.14 -20.61 5.37
C ASP A 414 -14.56 -20.00 6.72
N GLY A 415 -15.74 -19.38 6.78
CA GLY A 415 -16.31 -18.84 8.01
C GLY A 415 -15.61 -17.61 8.57
N VAL A 416 -14.75 -16.94 7.77
CA VAL A 416 -14.08 -15.71 8.18
C VAL A 416 -15.01 -14.53 7.98
N ARG A 417 -15.07 -13.66 8.98
CA ARG A 417 -15.84 -12.42 8.99
C ARG A 417 -15.04 -11.28 9.61
N THR A 418 -15.28 -10.10 9.11
CA THR A 418 -14.73 -8.86 9.66
C THR A 418 -15.86 -7.89 9.98
N HIS A 419 -15.62 -7.03 10.96
CA HIS A 419 -16.48 -5.91 11.27
C HIS A 419 -15.59 -4.70 11.51
N TYR A 420 -15.70 -3.68 10.67
CA TYR A 420 -15.05 -2.39 10.92
C TYR A 420 -16.04 -1.44 11.55
N LYS A 421 -15.74 -0.96 12.74
CA LYS A 421 -16.63 -0.09 13.51
C LYS A 421 -15.84 0.91 14.33
N ASN A 422 -16.20 2.19 14.20
CA ASN A 422 -15.58 3.29 14.96
C ASN A 422 -14.05 3.29 14.89
N GLY A 423 -13.48 3.09 13.71
CA GLY A 423 -12.03 3.07 13.50
C GLY A 423 -11.33 1.80 13.96
N LYS A 424 -12.06 0.74 14.36
CA LYS A 424 -11.51 -0.51 14.87
C LYS A 424 -11.94 -1.68 14.01
N MET A 425 -11.01 -2.60 13.79
CA MET A 425 -11.25 -3.85 13.08
C MET A 425 -11.47 -5.01 14.07
N TYR A 426 -12.53 -5.77 13.83
CA TYR A 426 -12.82 -7.04 14.51
C TYR A 426 -12.76 -8.15 13.46
N VAL A 427 -12.08 -9.24 13.80
CA VAL A 427 -11.95 -10.41 12.92
C VAL A 427 -12.31 -11.66 13.69
N ALA A 428 -13.14 -12.51 13.09
CA ALA A 428 -13.48 -13.83 13.64
C ALA A 428 -13.41 -14.90 12.55
N LYS A 429 -13.09 -16.13 12.96
CA LYS A 429 -13.18 -17.35 12.13
C LYS A 429 -13.95 -18.43 12.88
N ASP A 430 -15.03 -18.94 12.26
CA ASP A 430 -15.89 -19.97 12.88
C ASP A 430 -16.32 -19.62 14.32
N GLY A 431 -16.61 -18.34 14.57
CA GLY A 431 -16.99 -17.82 15.89
C GLY A 431 -15.84 -17.60 16.89
N ASN A 432 -14.58 -17.93 16.52
CA ASN A 432 -13.41 -17.62 17.33
C ASN A 432 -12.88 -16.24 16.98
N ILE A 433 -12.71 -15.40 17.98
CA ILE A 433 -12.17 -14.04 17.84
C ILE A 433 -10.67 -14.14 17.55
N LEU A 434 -10.21 -13.44 16.52
CA LEU A 434 -8.81 -13.31 16.11
C LEU A 434 -8.29 -11.87 16.23
N ALA A 435 -9.17 -10.88 16.10
CA ALA A 435 -8.90 -9.49 16.41
C ALA A 435 -10.11 -8.87 17.09
N ASP A 436 -9.85 -8.07 18.11
CA ASP A 436 -10.82 -7.42 18.97
C ASP A 436 -10.41 -5.94 19.13
N GLY A 437 -10.57 -5.19 18.03
CA GLY A 437 -10.15 -3.80 17.97
C GLY A 437 -8.62 -3.63 18.06
N SER A 438 -8.12 -3.34 19.25
CA SER A 438 -6.68 -3.12 19.49
C SER A 438 -5.91 -4.39 19.90
N ASP A 439 -6.61 -5.50 20.13
CA ASP A 439 -6.01 -6.77 20.52
C ASP A 439 -6.05 -7.75 19.35
N VAL A 440 -4.93 -8.37 19.04
CA VAL A 440 -4.76 -9.22 17.85
C VAL A 440 -4.13 -10.55 18.24
N PHE A 441 -4.62 -11.64 17.63
CA PHE A 441 -4.05 -12.99 17.72
C PHE A 441 -4.22 -13.68 16.34
N ILE A 442 -3.31 -13.37 15.41
CA ILE A 442 -3.45 -13.65 13.98
C ILE A 442 -2.29 -14.53 13.47
N PRO A 443 -2.56 -15.54 12.63
CA PRO A 443 -1.52 -16.30 11.95
C PRO A 443 -0.61 -15.40 11.10
N ALA A 444 0.71 -15.55 11.27
CA ALA A 444 1.74 -14.92 10.45
C ALA A 444 1.87 -15.68 9.11
N VAL A 445 0.94 -15.44 8.20
CA VAL A 445 0.77 -16.26 6.98
C VAL A 445 1.99 -16.28 6.05
N TRP A 446 2.84 -15.26 6.10
CA TRP A 446 4.09 -15.21 5.33
C TRP A 446 5.14 -16.23 5.77
N LEU A 447 5.09 -16.68 7.04
CA LEU A 447 6.01 -17.70 7.56
C LEU A 447 5.62 -19.11 7.08
N GLY A 448 4.34 -19.37 6.80
CA GLY A 448 3.85 -20.65 6.27
C GLY A 448 3.95 -21.84 7.24
N ASP A 449 4.42 -21.63 8.46
CA ASP A 449 4.73 -22.66 9.48
C ASP A 449 3.69 -22.77 10.59
N GLY A 450 2.66 -21.93 10.57
CA GLY A 450 1.61 -21.86 11.59
C GLY A 450 1.94 -20.93 12.76
N SER A 451 3.00 -20.13 12.65
CA SER A 451 3.32 -19.08 13.61
C SER A 451 2.18 -18.07 13.76
N ILE A 452 2.03 -17.50 14.96
CA ILE A 452 0.97 -16.56 15.31
C ILE A 452 1.59 -15.31 15.92
N VAL A 453 1.10 -14.14 15.50
CA VAL A 453 1.41 -12.87 16.14
C VAL A 453 0.28 -12.49 17.10
N ALA A 454 0.65 -12.21 18.35
CA ALA A 454 -0.21 -11.60 19.35
C ALA A 454 0.25 -10.15 19.60
N PHE A 455 -0.70 -9.24 19.73
CA PHE A 455 -0.44 -7.84 20.02
C PHE A 455 -1.58 -7.22 20.83
N SER A 456 -1.26 -6.25 21.67
CA SER A 456 -2.24 -5.40 22.31
C SER A 456 -1.72 -3.97 22.43
N GLU A 457 -2.50 -3.01 21.96
CA GLU A 457 -2.18 -1.59 22.11
C GLU A 457 -2.24 -1.17 23.59
N ASN A 458 -3.26 -1.64 24.32
CA ASN A 458 -3.54 -1.20 25.70
C ASN A 458 -3.06 -2.19 26.76
N GLY A 459 -2.61 -3.38 26.36
CA GLY A 459 -2.30 -4.47 27.26
C GLY A 459 -3.54 -5.18 27.82
N TYR A 460 -3.35 -6.41 28.29
CA TYR A 460 -4.36 -7.19 29.00
C TYR A 460 -3.72 -8.23 29.90
N ASP A 461 -4.48 -8.72 30.87
CA ASP A 461 -4.06 -9.77 31.80
C ASP A 461 -4.94 -11.00 31.62
N GLY A 462 -4.30 -12.17 31.43
CA GLY A 462 -4.97 -13.48 31.38
C GLY A 462 -6.01 -13.64 30.26
N LYS A 463 -5.89 -12.93 29.13
CA LYS A 463 -6.81 -13.07 27.97
C LYS A 463 -6.64 -14.44 27.32
N VAL A 464 -7.77 -15.13 27.07
CA VAL A 464 -7.80 -16.44 26.43
C VAL A 464 -8.11 -16.31 24.95
N TRP A 465 -7.20 -16.82 24.13
CA TRP A 465 -7.35 -16.89 22.68
C TRP A 465 -7.53 -18.34 22.21
N SER A 466 -8.34 -18.55 21.19
CA SER A 466 -8.47 -19.84 20.52
C SER A 466 -7.59 -19.90 19.29
N VAL A 467 -6.72 -20.91 19.19
CA VAL A 467 -5.93 -21.14 17.97
C VAL A 467 -6.87 -21.47 16.81
N PRO A 468 -6.83 -20.72 15.70
CA PRO A 468 -7.76 -20.88 14.59
C PRO A 468 -7.78 -22.32 14.03
N ALA A 469 -8.96 -22.78 13.59
CA ALA A 469 -9.06 -24.06 12.88
C ALA A 469 -8.20 -23.99 11.61
N GLY A 470 -7.49 -25.08 11.30
CA GLY A 470 -6.55 -25.14 10.16
C GLY A 470 -5.12 -24.69 10.50
N VAL A 471 -4.90 -23.93 11.57
CA VAL A 471 -3.55 -23.67 12.07
C VAL A 471 -3.03 -24.91 12.80
N LYS A 472 -1.89 -25.43 12.35
CA LYS A 472 -1.21 -26.54 13.01
C LYS A 472 -0.82 -26.11 14.42
N LEU A 473 -1.30 -26.85 15.42
CA LEU A 473 -0.84 -26.63 16.80
C LEU A 473 0.64 -26.98 16.86
N LEU A 474 1.43 -26.03 17.23
CA LEU A 474 2.86 -26.17 17.42
C LEU A 474 3.10 -27.10 18.62
N ARG A 475 3.87 -28.18 18.44
CA ARG A 475 4.10 -29.17 19.51
C ARG A 475 5.04 -28.67 20.61
N ASN A 476 5.96 -27.81 20.22
CA ASN A 476 6.97 -27.18 21.10
C ASN A 476 6.94 -25.67 20.86
N VAL A 477 5.86 -25.02 21.33
CA VAL A 477 5.67 -23.59 21.17
C VAL A 477 6.73 -22.83 21.94
N LYS A 478 7.46 -21.97 21.26
CA LYS A 478 8.22 -20.88 21.86
C LYS A 478 7.55 -19.55 21.51
N ALA A 479 7.67 -18.60 22.42
CA ALA A 479 7.14 -17.27 22.22
C ALA A 479 8.26 -16.24 22.38
N TRP A 480 8.21 -15.19 21.55
CA TRP A 480 9.22 -14.15 21.47
C TRP A 480 8.58 -12.78 21.45
N THR A 481 8.91 -11.94 22.42
CA THR A 481 8.63 -10.50 22.28
C THR A 481 9.49 -9.96 21.16
N LEU A 482 8.87 -9.31 20.18
CA LEU A 482 9.53 -8.64 19.08
C LEU A 482 9.81 -7.18 19.46
N THR A 483 11.04 -6.75 19.25
CA THR A 483 11.50 -5.36 19.49
C THR A 483 12.31 -4.88 18.29
N THR A 484 12.54 -3.59 18.18
CA THR A 484 13.41 -2.98 17.15
C THR A 484 14.85 -3.50 17.20
N GLU A 485 15.26 -4.08 18.34
CA GLU A 485 16.60 -4.66 18.55
C GLU A 485 16.64 -6.19 18.36
N GLY A 486 15.49 -6.81 18.03
CA GLY A 486 15.38 -8.25 17.82
C GLY A 486 14.43 -8.95 18.78
N LYS A 487 14.62 -10.26 18.94
CA LYS A 487 13.73 -11.15 19.69
C LYS A 487 14.20 -11.34 21.12
N ARG A 488 13.25 -11.32 22.09
CA ARG A 488 13.47 -11.70 23.49
C ARG A 488 12.49 -12.79 23.87
N GLU A 489 12.93 -13.80 24.62
CA GLU A 489 12.06 -14.89 25.05
C GLU A 489 10.87 -14.34 25.85
N PHE A 490 9.67 -14.85 25.55
CA PHE A 490 8.43 -14.51 26.23
C PHE A 490 7.87 -15.76 26.89
N THR A 491 7.56 -15.70 28.19
CA THR A 491 7.15 -16.86 29.00
C THR A 491 5.81 -16.70 29.72
N ASP A 492 5.17 -15.52 29.62
CA ASP A 492 3.92 -15.22 30.32
C ASP A 492 2.69 -15.69 29.52
N PHE A 493 2.64 -17.03 29.30
CA PHE A 493 1.52 -17.68 28.64
C PHE A 493 1.34 -19.12 29.11
N GLU A 494 0.10 -19.64 28.98
CA GLU A 494 -0.25 -21.03 29.25
C GLU A 494 -1.03 -21.60 28.05
N ILE A 495 -0.73 -22.87 27.69
CA ILE A 495 -1.43 -23.59 26.62
C ILE A 495 -2.25 -24.72 27.20
N LYS A 496 -3.57 -24.72 26.89
CA LYS A 496 -4.51 -25.81 27.24
C LYS A 496 -5.29 -26.25 26.00
N GLY A 497 -4.89 -27.34 25.39
CA GLY A 497 -5.50 -27.82 24.14
C GLY A 497 -5.28 -26.83 23.00
N ARG A 498 -6.36 -26.29 22.45
CA ARG A 498 -6.29 -25.22 21.41
C ARG A 498 -6.48 -23.81 21.97
N GLN A 499 -6.37 -23.63 23.26
CA GLN A 499 -6.45 -22.30 23.88
C GLN A 499 -5.09 -21.88 24.40
N ILE A 500 -4.79 -20.61 24.21
CA ILE A 500 -3.61 -19.94 24.76
C ILE A 500 -4.11 -18.81 25.65
N THR A 501 -3.74 -18.85 26.92
CA THR A 501 -3.93 -17.76 27.86
C THR A 501 -2.64 -16.98 27.95
N LEU A 502 -2.67 -15.67 27.74
CA LEU A 502 -1.48 -14.83 27.84
C LEU A 502 -1.81 -13.45 28.41
N SER A 503 -0.79 -12.81 28.97
CA SER A 503 -0.84 -11.41 29.39
C SER A 503 0.14 -10.61 28.55
N LEU A 504 -0.28 -9.45 28.05
CA LEU A 504 0.56 -8.54 27.27
C LEU A 504 0.60 -7.17 27.93
N ALA A 505 1.78 -6.58 27.98
CA ALA A 505 1.92 -5.16 28.30
C ALA A 505 1.39 -4.28 27.16
N PRO A 506 1.05 -2.99 27.41
CA PRO A 506 0.70 -2.05 26.37
C PRO A 506 1.77 -1.97 25.27
N GLY A 507 1.36 -2.00 23.99
CA GLY A 507 2.24 -1.97 22.83
C GLY A 507 3.10 -3.23 22.62
N GLN A 508 2.89 -4.29 23.38
CA GLN A 508 3.69 -5.51 23.27
C GLN A 508 3.25 -6.39 22.09
N MET A 509 4.22 -6.79 21.29
CA MET A 509 4.08 -7.70 20.15
C MET A 509 4.83 -9.00 20.44
N VAL A 510 4.17 -10.14 20.30
CA VAL A 510 4.72 -11.47 20.59
C VAL A 510 4.51 -12.39 19.40
N LEU A 511 5.56 -13.07 18.96
CA LEU A 511 5.51 -14.12 17.95
C LEU A 511 5.57 -15.49 18.61
N PHE A 512 4.56 -16.32 18.35
CA PHE A 512 4.53 -17.74 18.70
C PHE A 512 4.99 -18.56 17.50
N SER A 513 6.00 -19.42 17.68
CA SER A 513 6.55 -20.26 16.61
C SER A 513 6.93 -21.65 17.13
N GLU A 514 7.10 -22.62 16.23
CA GLU A 514 7.81 -23.87 16.56
C GLU A 514 9.32 -23.62 16.73
N ASN A 515 9.94 -24.49 17.51
CA ASN A 515 11.39 -24.50 17.75
C ASN A 515 12.15 -24.93 16.49
#